data_92baa968635fbf588cf18e7587d5ba14
#
_entry.id   92baa968635fbf588cf18e7587d5ba14
#
_cell.length_a   1.000
_cell.length_b   1.000
_cell.length_c   1.000
_cell.angle_alpha   90.00
_cell.angle_beta   90.00
_cell.angle_gamma   90.00
#
_symmetry.space_group_name_H-M   'P 1'
#
loop_
_entity.id
_entity.type
_entity.pdbx_description
1 polymer ?
#
loop_
_entity_poly.entity_id
_entity_poly.type
_entity_poly.pdbx_seq_one_letter_code
_entity_poly.pdbx_strand_id
1 'polypeptide(L)'
;SSVALIGDVNISRQIDSIKSNKPAIIIGTPNRIHQLISNKKIKVHEVKTLVLDEADKLFDKTFIQDVEAIRKSLMKFTQVLLFSASVDRKTRTNTLCFKPIFIDINSNSGNTSQIPSTIKHISVISDRRERIETLRKIIKAVKPEKAIIFVNSKYDLEESLQKLEYHHYNVASIAGNKDNSAKKAAIENFRSGKIQLLIATDIAARGLQIDNIDTVINV
;
A
#
# COMPACT_ATOMS: atom_id res chain seq x y z
N SER A 1 2.12 14.04 20.84
CA SER A 1 2.47 12.60 20.79
C SER A 1 1.56 11.87 19.83
N SER A 2 2.02 10.77 19.22
CA SER A 2 1.27 9.90 18.33
C SER A 2 1.39 8.45 18.74
N VAL A 3 0.43 7.61 18.34
CA VAL A 3 0.45 6.17 18.55
C VAL A 3 0.05 5.44 17.29
N ALA A 4 0.73 4.32 16.98
CA ALA A 4 0.40 3.43 15.87
C ALA A 4 -0.36 2.19 16.39
N LEU A 5 -1.49 1.88 15.73
CA LEU A 5 -2.40 0.79 16.07
C LEU A 5 -2.53 -0.16 14.89
N ILE A 6 -1.81 -1.27 14.92
CA ILE A 6 -1.72 -2.25 13.82
C ILE A 6 -2.13 -3.66 14.27
N GLY A 7 -2.63 -4.47 13.33
CA GLY A 7 -3.21 -5.79 13.60
C GLY A 7 -2.26 -6.80 14.23
N ASP A 8 -1.01 -6.83 13.78
CA ASP A 8 -0.02 -7.85 14.12
C ASP A 8 0.71 -7.61 15.47
N VAL A 9 0.32 -6.56 16.19
CA VAL A 9 0.91 -6.23 17.49
C VAL A 9 -0.09 -6.54 18.62
N ASN A 10 0.44 -6.97 19.77
CA ASN A 10 -0.36 -7.27 20.96
C ASN A 10 -1.24 -6.07 21.32
N ILE A 11 -2.55 -6.31 21.39
CA ILE A 11 -3.56 -5.29 21.66
C ILE A 11 -3.40 -4.64 23.04
N SER A 12 -3.00 -5.41 24.07
CA SER A 12 -2.82 -4.89 25.43
C SER A 12 -1.74 -3.82 25.48
N ARG A 13 -0.60 -4.04 24.80
CA ARG A 13 0.47 -3.03 24.70
C ARG A 13 0.00 -1.76 24.02
N GLN A 14 -0.84 -1.88 23.00
CA GLN A 14 -1.40 -0.70 22.30
C GLN A 14 -2.38 0.06 23.20
N ILE A 15 -3.21 -0.63 23.96
CA ILE A 15 -4.11 -0.03 24.95
C ILE A 15 -3.32 0.72 26.03
N ASP A 16 -2.27 0.12 26.55
CA ASP A 16 -1.41 0.75 27.56
C ASP A 16 -0.71 1.98 27.00
N SER A 17 -0.27 1.92 25.75
CA SER A 17 0.32 3.07 25.06
C SER A 17 -0.67 4.23 24.87
N ILE A 18 -1.95 3.94 24.56
CA ILE A 18 -2.99 4.97 24.48
C ILE A 18 -3.21 5.62 25.85
N LYS A 19 -3.29 4.81 26.92
CA LYS A 19 -3.53 5.31 28.27
C LYS A 19 -2.39 6.16 28.82
N SER A 20 -1.15 5.68 28.65
CA SER A 20 0.04 6.34 29.21
C SER A 20 0.41 7.61 28.44
N ASN A 21 0.33 7.58 27.10
CA ASN A 21 0.81 8.67 26.26
C ASN A 21 -0.26 9.74 25.98
N LYS A 22 -1.55 9.43 26.18
CA LYS A 22 -2.68 10.30 25.81
C LYS A 22 -2.44 10.96 24.45
N PRO A 23 -2.29 10.18 23.37
CA PRO A 23 -1.81 10.69 22.09
C PRO A 23 -2.79 11.68 21.48
N ALA A 24 -2.27 12.75 20.87
CA ALA A 24 -3.05 13.70 20.07
C ALA A 24 -3.37 13.13 18.68
N ILE A 25 -2.55 12.19 18.20
CA ILE A 25 -2.70 11.56 16.89
C ILE A 25 -2.70 10.04 17.05
N ILE A 26 -3.75 9.41 16.52
CA ILE A 26 -3.88 7.95 16.46
C ILE A 26 -3.83 7.54 15.00
N ILE A 27 -2.89 6.67 14.64
CA ILE A 27 -2.71 6.14 13.29
C ILE A 27 -2.92 4.64 13.34
N GLY A 28 -3.74 4.08 12.45
CA GLY A 28 -3.94 2.64 12.47
C GLY A 28 -4.78 2.11 11.32
N THR A 29 -4.84 0.77 11.24
CA THR A 29 -5.70 0.09 10.29
C THR A 29 -7.17 0.17 10.72
N PRO A 30 -8.14 0.22 9.78
CA PRO A 30 -9.55 0.36 10.10
C PRO A 30 -10.05 -0.66 11.12
N ASN A 31 -9.75 -1.93 10.91
CA ASN A 31 -10.16 -3.01 11.80
C ASN A 31 -9.68 -2.80 13.26
N ARG A 32 -8.38 -2.44 13.45
CA ARG A 32 -7.83 -2.24 14.79
C ARG A 32 -8.42 -1.00 15.46
N ILE A 33 -8.60 0.08 14.73
CA ILE A 33 -9.24 1.31 15.27
C ILE A 33 -10.68 1.01 15.66
N HIS A 34 -11.45 0.35 14.76
CA HIS A 34 -12.84 -0.04 15.03
C HIS A 34 -12.93 -0.94 16.29
N GLN A 35 -12.07 -1.96 16.41
CA GLN A 35 -11.99 -2.83 17.58
C GLN A 35 -11.76 -2.05 18.89
N LEU A 36 -10.84 -1.08 18.87
CA LEU A 36 -10.53 -0.28 20.07
C LEU A 36 -11.61 0.74 20.41
N ILE A 37 -12.32 1.27 19.42
CA ILE A 37 -13.51 2.09 19.62
C ILE A 37 -14.63 1.27 20.26
N SER A 38 -14.95 0.10 19.69
CA SER A 38 -15.97 -0.81 20.21
C SER A 38 -15.69 -1.24 21.65
N ASN A 39 -14.43 -1.45 21.98
CA ASN A 39 -13.97 -1.78 23.33
C ASN A 39 -13.84 -0.55 24.25
N LYS A 40 -14.28 0.64 23.81
CA LYS A 40 -14.24 1.91 24.58
C LYS A 40 -12.82 2.29 25.04
N LYS A 41 -11.79 1.94 24.25
CA LYS A 41 -10.38 2.28 24.52
C LYS A 41 -9.95 3.58 23.85
N ILE A 42 -10.69 4.01 22.81
CA ILE A 42 -10.52 5.31 22.15
C ILE A 42 -11.75 6.17 22.49
N LYS A 43 -11.51 7.37 22.98
CA LYS A 43 -12.56 8.33 23.31
C LYS A 43 -13.00 9.11 22.08
N VAL A 44 -13.97 8.58 21.37
CA VAL A 44 -14.43 9.14 20.09
C VAL A 44 -15.00 10.56 20.17
N HIS A 45 -15.51 10.96 21.34
CA HIS A 45 -16.04 12.30 21.56
C HIS A 45 -14.95 13.39 21.60
N GLU A 46 -13.69 13.01 21.79
CA GLU A 46 -12.54 13.92 21.75
C GLU A 46 -11.95 14.06 20.33
N VAL A 47 -12.39 13.22 19.36
CA VAL A 47 -11.87 13.23 18.00
C VAL A 47 -12.42 14.42 17.24
N LYS A 48 -11.55 15.31 16.78
CA LYS A 48 -11.89 16.49 15.99
C LYS A 48 -11.73 16.28 14.49
N THR A 49 -10.80 15.41 14.09
CA THR A 49 -10.49 15.17 12.68
C THR A 49 -10.28 13.67 12.44
N LEU A 50 -10.94 13.15 11.42
CA LEU A 50 -10.71 11.83 10.85
C LEU A 50 -10.00 11.99 9.51
N VAL A 51 -8.86 11.32 9.35
CA VAL A 51 -8.14 11.27 8.08
C VAL A 51 -8.24 9.87 7.50
N LEU A 52 -8.70 9.75 6.26
CA LEU A 52 -8.74 8.52 5.48
C LEU A 52 -7.71 8.64 4.35
N ASP A 53 -6.58 7.98 4.51
CA ASP A 53 -5.52 7.93 3.51
C ASP A 53 -5.68 6.68 2.64
N GLU A 54 -5.31 6.77 1.35
CA GLU A 54 -5.62 5.75 0.34
C GLU A 54 -7.12 5.37 0.32
N ALA A 55 -8.01 6.38 0.29
CA ALA A 55 -9.45 6.19 0.43
C ALA A 55 -10.05 5.23 -0.61
N ASP A 56 -9.50 5.16 -1.82
CA ASP A 56 -9.85 4.18 -2.84
C ASP A 56 -9.71 2.72 -2.34
N LYS A 57 -8.72 2.45 -1.51
CA LYS A 57 -8.48 1.14 -0.89
C LYS A 57 -9.35 0.92 0.34
N LEU A 58 -9.56 1.96 1.14
CA LEU A 58 -10.39 1.88 2.34
C LEU A 58 -11.86 1.62 2.04
N PHE A 59 -12.33 2.00 0.84
CA PHE A 59 -13.69 1.73 0.39
C PHE A 59 -13.86 0.38 -0.32
N ASP A 60 -12.84 -0.46 -0.34
CA ASP A 60 -12.98 -1.85 -0.77
C ASP A 60 -13.77 -2.69 0.24
N LYS A 61 -14.33 -3.80 -0.26
CA LYS A 61 -15.18 -4.71 0.54
C LYS A 61 -14.55 -5.15 1.86
N THR A 62 -13.22 -5.20 1.92
CA THR A 62 -12.46 -5.63 3.10
C THR A 62 -12.54 -4.63 4.24
N PHE A 63 -12.57 -3.33 3.96
CA PHE A 63 -12.43 -2.29 4.99
C PHE A 63 -13.64 -1.39 5.15
N ILE A 64 -14.53 -1.36 4.17
CA ILE A 64 -15.65 -0.40 4.13
C ILE A 64 -16.54 -0.50 5.37
N GLN A 65 -16.78 -1.70 5.89
CA GLN A 65 -17.62 -1.89 7.07
C GLN A 65 -17.00 -1.26 8.32
N ASP A 66 -15.69 -1.46 8.51
CA ASP A 66 -14.96 -0.86 9.63
C ASP A 66 -14.90 0.66 9.50
N VAL A 67 -14.64 1.19 8.31
CA VAL A 67 -14.62 2.63 8.03
C VAL A 67 -15.98 3.27 8.33
N GLU A 68 -17.07 2.65 7.91
CA GLU A 68 -18.42 3.14 8.21
C GLU A 68 -18.75 3.08 9.70
N ALA A 69 -18.34 2.00 10.40
CA ALA A 69 -18.54 1.88 11.83
C ALA A 69 -17.77 2.96 12.60
N ILE A 70 -16.51 3.21 12.23
CA ILE A 70 -15.70 4.30 12.77
C ILE A 70 -16.43 5.64 12.55
N ARG A 71 -16.82 5.93 11.30
CA ARG A 71 -17.54 7.17 10.96
C ARG A 71 -18.79 7.36 11.79
N LYS A 72 -19.63 6.32 11.92
CA LYS A 72 -20.88 6.37 12.70
C LYS A 72 -20.65 6.61 14.18
N SER A 73 -19.49 6.24 14.71
CA SER A 73 -19.13 6.45 16.12
C SER A 73 -18.65 7.87 16.42
N LEU A 74 -18.29 8.65 15.39
CA LEU A 74 -17.77 10.01 15.58
C LEU A 74 -18.88 11.03 15.80
N MET A 75 -18.52 12.13 16.44
CA MET A 75 -19.45 13.26 16.69
C MET A 75 -19.80 13.97 15.37
N LYS A 76 -21.00 14.61 15.34
CA LYS A 76 -21.54 15.26 14.14
C LYS A 76 -20.61 16.34 13.53
N PHE A 77 -19.78 16.97 14.34
CA PHE A 77 -18.90 18.06 13.92
C PHE A 77 -17.44 17.63 13.69
N THR A 78 -17.18 16.33 13.59
CA THR A 78 -15.84 15.84 13.25
C THR A 78 -15.52 16.18 11.79
N GLN A 79 -14.40 16.86 11.56
CA GLN A 79 -13.88 17.07 10.22
C GLN A 79 -13.43 15.74 9.61
N VAL A 80 -13.78 15.49 8.35
CA VAL A 80 -13.32 14.29 7.63
C VAL A 80 -12.49 14.72 6.42
N LEU A 81 -11.25 14.24 6.35
CA LEU A 81 -10.32 14.46 5.26
C LEU A 81 -10.08 13.13 4.56
N LEU A 82 -10.22 13.11 3.23
CA LEU A 82 -9.99 11.94 2.39
C LEU A 82 -8.89 12.25 1.39
N PHE A 83 -7.87 11.42 1.39
CA PHE A 83 -6.78 11.46 0.42
C PHE A 83 -6.83 10.19 -0.43
N SER A 84 -6.69 10.33 -1.74
CA SER A 84 -6.71 9.19 -2.67
C SER A 84 -5.90 9.51 -3.91
N ALA A 85 -5.12 8.54 -4.39
CA ALA A 85 -4.41 8.66 -5.66
C ALA A 85 -5.36 8.60 -6.86
N SER A 86 -6.51 7.91 -6.71
CA SER A 86 -7.54 7.80 -7.73
C SER A 86 -8.93 8.07 -7.14
N VAL A 87 -9.79 8.70 -7.93
CA VAL A 87 -11.19 8.93 -7.58
C VAL A 87 -12.06 8.29 -8.66
N ASP A 88 -12.11 6.96 -8.66
CA ASP A 88 -12.98 6.20 -9.53
C ASP A 88 -14.46 6.39 -9.15
N ARG A 89 -15.37 5.87 -9.98
CA ARG A 89 -16.82 5.97 -9.74
C ARG A 89 -17.23 5.38 -8.39
N LYS A 90 -16.60 4.27 -7.97
CA LYS A 90 -16.91 3.57 -6.71
C LYS A 90 -16.47 4.42 -5.51
N THR A 91 -15.23 4.91 -5.53
CA THR A 91 -14.70 5.81 -4.51
C THR A 91 -15.57 7.06 -4.39
N ARG A 92 -15.91 7.69 -5.52
CA ARG A 92 -16.79 8.86 -5.55
C ARG A 92 -18.16 8.58 -4.94
N THR A 93 -18.78 7.43 -5.28
CA THR A 93 -20.09 7.05 -4.71
C THR A 93 -20.00 6.85 -3.20
N ASN A 94 -18.98 6.16 -2.71
CA ASN A 94 -18.80 5.91 -1.28
C ASN A 94 -18.49 7.19 -0.49
N THR A 95 -17.82 8.18 -1.10
CA THR A 95 -17.53 9.46 -0.46
C THR A 95 -18.73 10.40 -0.39
N LEU A 96 -19.78 10.20 -1.20
CA LEU A 96 -20.97 11.07 -1.20
C LEU A 96 -21.67 11.14 0.16
N CYS A 97 -21.59 10.08 0.98
CA CYS A 97 -22.16 10.08 2.33
C CYS A 97 -21.52 11.12 3.26
N PHE A 98 -20.32 11.62 2.94
CA PHE A 98 -19.62 12.68 3.67
C PHE A 98 -19.95 14.09 3.16
N LYS A 99 -20.67 14.21 2.05
CA LYS A 99 -20.91 15.50 1.33
C LYS A 99 -19.61 16.29 1.13
N PRO A 100 -18.58 15.70 0.50
CA PRO A 100 -17.24 16.27 0.45
C PRO A 100 -17.19 17.46 -0.53
N ILE A 101 -16.25 18.37 -0.24
CA ILE A 101 -15.72 19.29 -1.25
C ILE A 101 -14.57 18.56 -1.93
N PHE A 102 -14.64 18.39 -3.25
CA PHE A 102 -13.58 17.76 -4.02
C PHE A 102 -12.51 18.78 -4.41
N ILE A 103 -11.26 18.48 -4.08
CA ILE A 103 -10.10 19.24 -4.51
C ILE A 103 -9.27 18.32 -5.40
N ASP A 104 -9.21 18.62 -6.69
CA ASP A 104 -8.39 17.89 -7.64
C ASP A 104 -7.12 18.69 -7.94
N ILE A 105 -5.99 18.16 -7.48
CA ILE A 105 -4.69 18.80 -7.63
C ILE A 105 -4.19 18.70 -9.08
N ASN A 106 -4.68 17.72 -9.84
CA ASN A 106 -4.26 17.45 -11.22
C ASN A 106 -5.10 18.19 -12.28
N SER A 107 -6.19 18.85 -11.89
CA SER A 107 -7.14 19.48 -12.83
C SER A 107 -6.56 20.66 -13.62
N ASN A 108 -5.42 21.21 -13.19
CA ASN A 108 -4.77 22.32 -13.91
C ASN A 108 -4.00 21.89 -15.18
N SER A 109 -3.87 20.59 -15.42
CA SER A 109 -3.09 20.05 -16.55
C SER A 109 -4.01 19.57 -17.67
N GLY A 110 -5.00 20.20 -18.11
CA GLY A 110 -5.84 19.93 -19.31
C GLY A 110 -5.82 18.52 -19.97
N ASN A 111 -5.01 17.62 -19.46
CA ASN A 111 -4.83 16.24 -19.89
C ASN A 111 -5.48 15.27 -18.89
N THR A 112 -6.47 14.56 -19.36
CA THR A 112 -7.18 13.49 -18.66
C THR A 112 -6.34 12.24 -18.36
N SER A 113 -5.08 12.18 -18.77
CA SER A 113 -4.20 11.03 -18.50
C SER A 113 -3.53 11.19 -17.14
N GLN A 114 -3.92 10.34 -16.19
CA GLN A 114 -3.32 10.23 -14.85
C GLN A 114 -1.86 9.67 -14.90
N ILE A 115 -1.36 9.36 -16.07
CA ILE A 115 -0.05 8.74 -16.26
C ILE A 115 0.94 9.79 -16.74
N PRO A 116 2.07 9.98 -16.05
CA PRO A 116 3.11 10.91 -16.48
C PRO A 116 3.66 10.55 -17.87
N SER A 117 3.79 11.53 -18.74
CA SER A 117 4.34 11.34 -20.11
C SER A 117 5.80 10.86 -20.11
N THR A 118 6.49 10.98 -18.99
CA THR A 118 7.85 10.48 -18.79
C THR A 118 7.93 8.97 -18.66
N ILE A 119 6.80 8.26 -18.43
CA ILE A 119 6.78 6.82 -18.30
C ILE A 119 6.43 6.18 -19.64
N LYS A 120 7.33 5.36 -20.16
CA LYS A 120 7.09 4.55 -21.36
C LYS A 120 6.39 3.25 -20.96
N HIS A 121 5.18 3.05 -21.48
CA HIS A 121 4.41 1.83 -21.27
C HIS A 121 4.65 0.85 -22.42
N ILE A 122 4.98 -0.41 -22.07
CA ILE A 122 5.20 -1.50 -23.04
C ILE A 122 4.35 -2.69 -22.59
N SER A 123 3.58 -3.26 -23.50
CA SER A 123 2.83 -4.49 -23.29
C SER A 123 3.50 -5.63 -24.05
N VAL A 124 3.70 -6.76 -23.37
CA VAL A 124 4.26 -7.98 -23.96
C VAL A 124 3.26 -9.11 -23.77
N ILE A 125 2.85 -9.75 -24.87
CA ILE A 125 1.94 -10.88 -24.86
C ILE A 125 2.77 -12.16 -24.69
N SER A 126 2.38 -12.99 -23.70
CA SER A 126 3.03 -14.25 -23.40
C SER A 126 2.02 -15.28 -22.93
N ASP A 127 2.25 -16.54 -23.26
CA ASP A 127 1.49 -17.62 -22.67
C ASP A 127 1.74 -17.73 -21.16
N ARG A 128 0.69 -18.10 -20.43
CA ARG A 128 0.77 -18.22 -18.97
C ARG A 128 1.91 -19.13 -18.51
N ARG A 129 2.20 -20.20 -19.26
CA ARG A 129 3.28 -21.16 -18.94
C ARG A 129 4.67 -20.58 -19.19
N GLU A 130 4.80 -19.62 -20.10
CA GLU A 130 6.08 -19.02 -20.49
C GLU A 130 6.36 -17.68 -19.83
N ARG A 131 5.45 -17.17 -19.00
CA ARG A 131 5.54 -15.82 -18.43
C ARG A 131 6.85 -15.55 -17.69
N ILE A 132 7.38 -16.52 -16.93
CA ILE A 132 8.64 -16.34 -16.19
C ILE A 132 9.84 -16.34 -17.14
N GLU A 133 9.79 -17.18 -18.19
CA GLU A 133 10.81 -17.15 -19.22
C GLU A 133 10.75 -15.83 -20.02
N THR A 134 9.56 -15.34 -20.29
CA THR A 134 9.35 -14.03 -20.94
C THR A 134 9.86 -12.90 -20.03
N LEU A 135 9.60 -12.95 -18.73
CA LEU A 135 10.17 -12.02 -17.75
C LEU A 135 11.70 -11.98 -17.86
N ARG A 136 12.35 -13.14 -17.88
CA ARG A 136 13.80 -13.25 -18.02
C ARG A 136 14.31 -12.62 -19.33
N LYS A 137 13.60 -12.87 -20.45
CA LYS A 137 13.93 -12.26 -21.76
C LYS A 137 13.80 -10.73 -21.71
N ILE A 138 12.75 -10.21 -21.04
CA ILE A 138 12.54 -8.76 -20.85
C ILE A 138 13.69 -8.17 -20.05
N ILE A 139 14.04 -8.75 -18.90
CA ILE A 139 15.14 -8.27 -18.06
C ILE A 139 16.46 -8.23 -18.85
N LYS A 140 16.73 -9.30 -19.63
CA LYS A 140 17.93 -9.37 -20.48
C LYS A 140 17.95 -8.30 -21.58
N ALA A 141 16.79 -7.96 -22.15
CA ALA A 141 16.68 -6.98 -23.23
C ALA A 141 16.75 -5.54 -22.68
N VAL A 142 16.05 -5.26 -21.56
CA VAL A 142 15.96 -3.93 -20.96
C VAL A 142 17.23 -3.59 -20.17
N LYS A 143 17.84 -4.60 -19.52
CA LYS A 143 19.02 -4.44 -18.64
C LYS A 143 18.81 -3.35 -17.59
N PRO A 144 17.77 -3.45 -16.78
CA PRO A 144 17.48 -2.41 -15.78
C PRO A 144 18.63 -2.28 -14.77
N GLU A 145 18.91 -1.10 -14.31
CA GLU A 145 19.82 -0.90 -13.18
C GLU A 145 19.11 -1.22 -11.86
N LYS A 146 17.83 -0.85 -11.76
CA LYS A 146 17.01 -1.07 -10.57
C LYS A 146 15.54 -1.32 -10.95
N ALA A 147 15.07 -2.57 -10.83
CA ALA A 147 13.72 -2.92 -11.21
C ALA A 147 12.87 -3.51 -10.08
N ILE A 148 11.58 -3.15 -10.07
CA ILE A 148 10.56 -3.84 -9.28
C ILE A 148 9.75 -4.73 -10.20
N ILE A 149 9.53 -5.98 -9.77
CA ILE A 149 8.74 -6.99 -10.47
C ILE A 149 7.52 -7.31 -9.60
N PHE A 150 6.33 -6.94 -10.08
CA PHE A 150 5.08 -7.26 -9.40
C PHE A 150 4.54 -8.60 -9.89
N VAL A 151 4.13 -9.43 -8.93
CA VAL A 151 3.50 -10.72 -9.17
C VAL A 151 2.21 -10.85 -8.37
N ASN A 152 1.25 -11.62 -8.91
CA ASN A 152 -0.10 -11.69 -8.33
C ASN A 152 -0.22 -12.64 -7.14
N SER A 153 0.65 -13.65 -7.04
CA SER A 153 0.56 -14.66 -6.01
C SER A 153 1.90 -14.97 -5.34
N LYS A 154 1.83 -15.58 -4.15
CA LYS A 154 3.03 -16.07 -3.45
C LYS A 154 3.74 -17.17 -4.25
N TYR A 155 2.98 -18.01 -4.94
CA TYR A 155 3.53 -19.06 -5.81
C TYR A 155 4.37 -18.47 -6.94
N ASP A 156 3.81 -17.47 -7.65
CA ASP A 156 4.52 -16.77 -8.73
C ASP A 156 5.78 -16.05 -8.24
N LEU A 157 5.72 -15.53 -7.00
CA LEU A 157 6.88 -14.89 -6.37
C LEU A 157 8.02 -15.90 -6.14
N GLU A 158 7.70 -17.05 -5.56
CA GLU A 158 8.67 -18.10 -5.26
C GLU A 158 9.26 -18.70 -6.56
N GLU A 159 8.41 -18.98 -7.57
CA GLU A 159 8.85 -19.47 -8.87
C GLU A 159 9.76 -18.47 -9.59
N SER A 160 9.37 -17.18 -9.60
CA SER A 160 10.17 -16.12 -10.22
C SER A 160 11.52 -15.95 -9.53
N LEU A 161 11.52 -15.98 -8.20
CA LEU A 161 12.73 -15.85 -7.40
C LEU A 161 13.72 -16.99 -7.72
N GLN A 162 13.27 -18.23 -7.63
CA GLN A 162 14.11 -19.41 -7.89
C GLN A 162 14.70 -19.41 -9.31
N LYS A 163 13.88 -19.08 -10.33
CA LYS A 163 14.36 -19.01 -11.71
C LYS A 163 15.37 -17.89 -11.93
N LEU A 164 15.15 -16.70 -11.37
CA LEU A 164 16.08 -15.60 -11.52
C LEU A 164 17.38 -15.85 -10.75
N GLU A 165 17.33 -16.42 -9.56
CA GLU A 165 18.53 -16.87 -8.80
C GLU A 165 19.33 -17.93 -9.56
N TYR A 166 18.65 -18.93 -10.13
CA TYR A 166 19.28 -19.96 -10.96
C TYR A 166 20.06 -19.37 -12.16
N HIS A 167 19.57 -18.28 -12.72
CA HIS A 167 20.23 -17.55 -13.80
C HIS A 167 21.19 -16.45 -13.30
N HIS A 168 21.58 -16.49 -12.03
CA HIS A 168 22.55 -15.59 -11.39
C HIS A 168 22.19 -14.11 -11.44
N TYR A 169 20.87 -13.79 -11.46
CA TYR A 169 20.43 -12.40 -11.26
C TYR A 169 20.56 -12.00 -9.78
N ASN A 170 20.94 -10.76 -9.55
CA ASN A 170 20.97 -10.18 -8.21
C ASN A 170 19.55 -9.77 -7.79
N VAL A 171 18.83 -10.67 -7.16
CA VAL A 171 17.40 -10.58 -6.89
C VAL A 171 17.06 -10.85 -5.44
N ALA A 172 16.04 -10.19 -4.93
CA ALA A 172 15.39 -10.53 -3.66
C ALA A 172 13.87 -10.47 -3.80
N SER A 173 13.16 -11.06 -2.84
CA SER A 173 11.71 -11.01 -2.81
C SER A 173 11.17 -10.48 -1.49
N ILE A 174 10.04 -9.78 -1.56
CA ILE A 174 9.24 -9.38 -0.40
C ILE A 174 7.83 -9.95 -0.54
N ALA A 175 7.40 -10.69 0.48
CA ALA A 175 6.04 -11.22 0.59
C ALA A 175 5.42 -10.80 1.92
N GLY A 176 4.08 -10.72 1.97
CA GLY A 176 3.35 -10.26 3.15
C GLY A 176 3.61 -11.07 4.43
N ASN A 177 4.00 -12.35 4.30
CA ASN A 177 4.20 -13.28 5.41
C ASN A 177 5.68 -13.55 5.76
N LYS A 178 6.63 -12.83 5.16
CA LYS A 178 8.05 -12.95 5.57
C LYS A 178 8.27 -12.24 6.90
N ASP A 179 9.25 -12.75 7.66
CA ASP A 179 9.74 -12.08 8.84
C ASP A 179 10.06 -10.61 8.54
N ASN A 180 9.60 -9.72 9.39
CA ASN A 180 9.76 -8.28 9.23
C ASN A 180 11.23 -7.85 9.12
N SER A 181 12.15 -8.61 9.72
CA SER A 181 13.60 -8.37 9.63
C SER A 181 14.13 -8.68 8.24
N ALA A 182 13.77 -9.81 7.65
CA ALA A 182 14.15 -10.20 6.31
C ALA A 182 13.58 -9.26 5.24
N LYS A 183 12.32 -8.80 5.42
CA LYS A 183 11.71 -7.78 4.56
C LYS A 183 12.47 -6.46 4.59
N LYS A 184 12.82 -5.97 5.78
CA LYS A 184 13.60 -4.73 5.94
C LYS A 184 14.98 -4.85 5.30
N ALA A 185 15.69 -5.97 5.50
CA ALA A 185 16.99 -6.21 4.90
C ALA A 185 16.92 -6.25 3.36
N ALA A 186 15.92 -6.91 2.78
CA ALA A 186 15.72 -6.94 1.33
C ALA A 186 15.49 -5.53 0.75
N ILE A 187 14.64 -4.73 1.40
CA ILE A 187 14.35 -3.36 0.99
C ILE A 187 15.60 -2.48 1.09
N GLU A 188 16.37 -2.59 2.17
CA GLU A 188 17.58 -1.79 2.38
C GLU A 188 18.67 -2.16 1.36
N ASN A 189 18.86 -3.45 1.08
CA ASN A 189 19.78 -3.92 0.07
C ASN A 189 19.36 -3.48 -1.35
N PHE A 190 18.06 -3.41 -1.63
CA PHE A 190 17.54 -2.89 -2.89
C PHE A 190 17.71 -1.36 -2.98
N ARG A 191 17.47 -0.62 -1.89
CA ARG A 191 17.69 0.83 -1.83
C ARG A 191 19.15 1.19 -2.08
N SER A 192 20.05 0.46 -1.44
CA SER A 192 21.50 0.69 -1.58
C SER A 192 22.11 0.20 -2.89
N GLY A 193 21.32 -0.43 -3.77
CA GLY A 193 21.80 -0.98 -5.05
C GLY A 193 22.57 -2.30 -4.94
N LYS A 194 22.64 -2.91 -3.74
CA LYS A 194 23.20 -4.26 -3.58
C LYS A 194 22.35 -5.34 -4.26
N ILE A 195 21.07 -5.10 -4.42
CA ILE A 195 20.14 -5.94 -5.15
C ILE A 195 19.58 -5.12 -6.31
N GLN A 196 19.58 -5.72 -7.49
CA GLN A 196 19.12 -5.10 -8.73
C GLN A 196 17.61 -5.30 -8.95
N LEU A 197 17.08 -6.48 -8.63
CA LEU A 197 15.72 -6.87 -8.90
C LEU A 197 14.97 -7.16 -7.60
N LEU A 198 13.84 -6.52 -7.39
CA LEU A 198 12.98 -6.76 -6.23
C LEU A 198 11.65 -7.35 -6.70
N ILE A 199 11.36 -8.59 -6.32
CA ILE A 199 10.06 -9.23 -6.60
C ILE A 199 9.11 -8.96 -5.44
N ALA A 200 7.92 -8.49 -5.72
CA ALA A 200 6.92 -8.14 -4.72
C ALA A 200 5.50 -8.49 -5.14
N THR A 201 4.65 -8.76 -4.15
CA THR A 201 3.20 -8.67 -4.35
C THR A 201 2.74 -7.24 -4.07
N ASP A 202 1.61 -6.81 -4.66
CA ASP A 202 1.05 -5.47 -4.44
C ASP A 202 0.93 -5.12 -2.95
N ILE A 203 0.46 -6.08 -2.14
CA ILE A 203 0.29 -5.88 -0.69
C ILE A 203 1.63 -5.64 0.00
N ALA A 204 2.67 -6.39 -0.39
CA ALA A 204 3.98 -6.29 0.24
C ALA A 204 4.73 -5.01 -0.14
N ALA A 205 4.45 -4.47 -1.32
CA ALA A 205 5.07 -3.26 -1.83
C ALA A 205 4.37 -1.96 -1.43
N ARG A 206 3.18 -2.04 -0.85
CA ARG A 206 2.46 -0.83 -0.39
C ARG A 206 3.28 -0.02 0.60
N GLY A 207 3.30 1.30 0.40
CA GLY A 207 4.04 2.23 1.24
C GLY A 207 5.56 2.18 1.09
N LEU A 208 6.09 1.42 0.12
CA LEU A 208 7.51 1.44 -0.18
C LEU A 208 7.85 2.73 -0.93
N GLN A 209 8.59 3.60 -0.29
CA GLN A 209 9.26 4.71 -0.97
C GLN A 209 10.65 4.24 -1.38
N ILE A 210 10.86 4.05 -2.67
CA ILE A 210 12.16 3.64 -3.24
C ILE A 210 12.45 4.55 -4.42
N ASP A 211 13.55 5.25 -4.34
CA ASP A 211 13.99 6.18 -5.36
C ASP A 211 14.82 5.47 -6.45
N ASN A 212 14.90 6.12 -7.61
CA ASN A 212 15.73 5.68 -8.73
C ASN A 212 15.37 4.29 -9.28
N ILE A 213 14.07 3.97 -9.32
CA ILE A 213 13.59 2.80 -10.06
C ILE A 213 13.48 3.20 -11.52
N ASP A 214 14.16 2.47 -12.39
CA ASP A 214 14.14 2.71 -13.83
C ASP A 214 13.13 1.84 -14.57
N THR A 215 12.77 0.69 -13.98
CA THR A 215 11.89 -0.29 -14.61
C THR A 215 10.90 -0.90 -13.62
N VAL A 216 9.64 -0.98 -14.03
CA VAL A 216 8.59 -1.73 -13.33
C VAL A 216 8.02 -2.77 -14.28
N ILE A 217 7.94 -4.02 -13.83
CA ILE A 217 7.42 -5.14 -14.62
C ILE A 217 6.24 -5.77 -13.86
N ASN A 218 5.08 -5.86 -14.50
CA ASN A 218 3.93 -6.60 -13.97
C ASN A 218 3.83 -7.95 -14.70
N VAL A 219 3.77 -9.05 -13.95
CA VAL A 219 3.79 -10.44 -14.46
C VAL A 219 2.46 -11.14 -14.28
#